data_8aeabc6a3b1552ff53a401c94388aadc
#
_entry.id   8aeabc6a3b1552ff53a401c94388aadc
#
_cell.length_a   1.000
_cell.length_b   1.000
_cell.length_c   1.000
_cell.angle_alpha   90.00
_cell.angle_beta   90.00
_cell.angle_gamma   90.00
#
_symmetry.space_group_name_H-M   'P 1'
#
loop_
_entity.id
_entity.type
_entity.pdbx_description
1 polymer ?
#
loop_
_entity_poly.entity_id
_entity_poly.type
_entity_poly.pdbx_seq_one_letter_code
_entity_poly.pdbx_strand_id
1 'polypeptide(L)'
;MLQLSARSFAHRPVALACFVAVCAVQLPVHAASFSIAGPSGTAQTLSAGQAGTVGSSGTLNVSGSSVAVTVTGNNASVTNLGSIIQSGTGRVIRDNTGVTGLVVTNGSTTNSTALMQSADADVIQMNKSPASVVLNNYGSLVSLNTSAGGNQAVDFNAIASGANVVNNYAGGLLKATEADSVRPGVNGVVNNWGTILSVTTTGASSDGIDGQSNSGIVVYNAGLVQGARHGITGEQASASTAHTMLITNVTGGIIRGDNGSGLNFDAVNGLQIITVDNAGSIIGNGITGDGDGVDVDGVVNITNRAGGVIRSANSFSTVASGLAYSEAISVGGGTITNAGL
;
A
#
# COMPACT_ATOMS: atom_id res chain seq x y z
N MET A 1 -78.19 9.84 20.66
CA MET A 1 -77.70 9.30 19.39
C MET A 1 -76.87 10.38 18.73
N LEU A 2 -75.57 10.36 18.88
CA LEU A 2 -74.64 11.26 18.17
C LEU A 2 -74.01 10.48 17.00
N GLN A 3 -74.23 10.93 15.78
CA GLN A 3 -73.57 10.40 14.61
C GLN A 3 -72.23 11.10 14.39
N LEU A 4 -71.13 10.35 14.51
CA LEU A 4 -69.81 10.82 14.11
C LEU A 4 -69.59 10.56 12.63
N SER A 5 -69.41 11.63 11.87
CA SER A 5 -69.06 11.58 10.42
C SER A 5 -67.52 11.42 10.31
N ALA A 6 -67.09 10.34 9.67
CA ALA A 6 -65.68 10.11 9.35
C ALA A 6 -65.31 10.98 8.10
N ARG A 7 -64.33 11.88 8.26
CA ARG A 7 -63.70 12.59 7.17
C ARG A 7 -62.54 11.75 6.60
N SER A 8 -62.71 11.36 5.36
CA SER A 8 -61.64 10.73 4.56
C SER A 8 -60.56 11.76 4.19
N PHE A 9 -59.33 11.54 4.62
CA PHE A 9 -58.16 12.29 4.16
C PHE A 9 -57.63 11.61 2.91
N ALA A 10 -57.78 12.24 1.76
CA ALA A 10 -57.14 11.83 0.53
C ALA A 10 -55.64 12.14 0.56
N HIS A 11 -54.78 11.10 0.63
CA HIS A 11 -53.34 11.23 0.49
C HIS A 11 -53.02 11.53 -0.98
N ARG A 12 -52.51 12.73 -1.26
CA ARG A 12 -51.92 13.05 -2.57
C ARG A 12 -50.48 12.49 -2.56
N PRO A 13 -50.07 11.69 -3.55
CA PRO A 13 -48.67 11.31 -3.66
C PRO A 13 -47.83 12.54 -4.04
N VAL A 14 -46.90 12.91 -3.19
CA VAL A 14 -45.86 13.89 -3.53
C VAL A 14 -44.84 13.13 -4.36
N ALA A 15 -44.79 13.38 -5.65
CA ALA A 15 -43.72 12.89 -6.52
C ALA A 15 -42.44 13.67 -6.16
N LEU A 16 -41.55 12.99 -5.45
CA LEU A 16 -40.21 13.48 -5.19
C LEU A 16 -39.38 13.34 -6.48
N ALA A 17 -39.29 14.40 -7.25
CA ALA A 17 -38.37 14.46 -8.40
C ALA A 17 -36.95 14.55 -7.87
N CYS A 18 -36.23 13.42 -7.86
CA CYS A 18 -34.81 13.39 -7.56
C CYS A 18 -34.06 13.98 -8.78
N PHE A 19 -33.68 15.26 -8.70
CA PHE A 19 -32.74 15.85 -9.65
C PHE A 19 -31.36 15.28 -9.33
N VAL A 20 -30.91 14.30 -10.11
CA VAL A 20 -29.49 13.90 -10.16
C VAL A 20 -28.76 15.01 -10.92
N ALA A 21 -28.19 15.96 -10.19
CA ALA A 21 -27.21 16.87 -10.75
C ALA A 21 -25.95 16.05 -11.09
N VAL A 22 -25.79 15.66 -12.35
CA VAL A 22 -24.54 15.17 -12.88
C VAL A 22 -23.56 16.34 -12.84
N CYS A 23 -22.84 16.50 -11.73
CA CYS A 23 -21.66 17.34 -11.72
C CYS A 23 -20.64 16.68 -12.67
N ALA A 24 -20.52 17.19 -13.87
CA ALA A 24 -19.40 16.90 -14.75
C ALA A 24 -18.16 17.45 -14.03
N VAL A 25 -17.43 16.56 -13.35
CA VAL A 25 -16.11 16.88 -12.84
C VAL A 25 -15.25 17.13 -14.06
N GLN A 26 -15.04 18.38 -14.41
CA GLN A 26 -14.01 18.75 -15.37
C GLN A 26 -12.68 18.42 -14.73
N LEU A 27 -12.09 17.30 -15.12
CA LEU A 27 -10.71 17.02 -14.79
C LEU A 27 -9.87 18.15 -15.37
N PRO A 28 -8.98 18.77 -14.58
CA PRO A 28 -8.11 19.83 -15.09
C PRO A 28 -7.34 19.28 -16.29
N VAL A 29 -7.42 19.94 -17.42
CA VAL A 29 -6.60 19.64 -18.61
C VAL A 29 -5.20 20.16 -18.26
N HIS A 30 -4.32 19.26 -17.86
CA HIS A 30 -2.93 19.60 -17.61
C HIS A 30 -2.20 19.85 -18.94
N ALA A 31 -1.35 20.89 -18.97
CA ALA A 31 -0.46 21.11 -20.09
C ALA A 31 0.52 19.93 -20.21
N ALA A 32 0.52 19.21 -21.34
CA ALA A 32 1.42 18.09 -21.55
C ALA A 32 2.87 18.57 -21.52
N SER A 33 3.69 17.95 -20.64
CA SER A 33 5.13 18.16 -20.64
C SER A 33 5.84 17.18 -21.57
N PHE A 34 5.43 15.90 -21.55
CA PHE A 34 5.96 14.90 -22.48
C PHE A 34 4.89 13.88 -22.88
N SER A 35 5.05 13.35 -24.08
CA SER A 35 4.30 12.22 -24.61
C SER A 35 5.25 11.30 -25.36
N ILE A 36 5.37 10.05 -24.90
CA ILE A 36 6.31 9.06 -25.43
C ILE A 36 5.50 7.94 -26.07
N ALA A 37 5.56 7.85 -27.41
CA ALA A 37 4.84 6.84 -28.19
C ALA A 37 5.76 5.73 -28.74
N GLY A 38 7.08 5.86 -28.58
CA GLY A 38 8.12 4.91 -29.00
C GLY A 38 9.29 4.91 -28.03
N PRO A 39 10.46 4.36 -28.39
CA PRO A 39 11.65 4.36 -27.53
C PRO A 39 12.20 5.76 -27.26
N SER A 40 12.51 6.06 -26.02
CA SER A 40 13.16 7.29 -25.55
C SER A 40 14.11 6.97 -24.39
N GLY A 41 15.29 7.59 -24.38
CA GLY A 41 16.27 7.49 -23.28
C GLY A 41 16.43 8.78 -22.49
N THR A 42 15.65 9.81 -22.78
CA THR A 42 15.80 11.13 -22.18
C THR A 42 14.97 11.26 -20.91
N ALA A 43 15.61 11.52 -19.77
CA ALA A 43 14.94 11.79 -18.50
C ALA A 43 13.98 12.99 -18.63
N GLN A 44 12.86 12.93 -17.93
CA GLN A 44 11.77 13.88 -17.99
C GLN A 44 11.64 14.64 -16.68
N THR A 45 11.06 15.84 -16.73
CA THR A 45 10.71 16.63 -15.55
C THR A 45 9.28 17.15 -15.69
N LEU A 46 8.52 17.11 -14.59
CA LEU A 46 7.17 17.65 -14.51
C LEU A 46 7.14 18.81 -13.51
N SER A 47 6.78 19.97 -14.00
CA SER A 47 6.48 21.17 -13.18
C SER A 47 4.98 21.19 -12.79
N ALA A 48 4.56 22.25 -12.10
CA ALA A 48 3.20 22.38 -11.60
C ALA A 48 2.14 22.26 -12.72
N GLY A 49 1.12 21.44 -12.50
CA GLY A 49 0.01 21.23 -13.43
C GLY A 49 0.40 20.57 -14.74
N GLN A 50 1.57 19.94 -14.84
CA GLN A 50 2.00 19.25 -16.05
C GLN A 50 1.63 17.77 -16.03
N ALA A 51 1.40 17.21 -17.22
CA ALA A 51 1.12 15.80 -17.42
C ALA A 51 2.22 15.14 -18.28
N GLY A 52 2.68 13.96 -17.85
CA GLY A 52 3.55 13.08 -18.62
C GLY A 52 2.82 11.81 -19.03
N THR A 53 2.97 11.41 -20.29
CA THR A 53 2.32 10.18 -20.80
C THR A 53 3.35 9.31 -21.52
N VAL A 54 3.33 8.01 -21.19
CA VAL A 54 3.97 6.95 -21.98
C VAL A 54 2.86 6.08 -22.56
N GLY A 55 2.72 6.10 -23.88
CA GLY A 55 1.71 5.33 -24.60
C GLY A 55 1.99 3.82 -24.56
N SER A 56 1.03 2.99 -25.00
CA SER A 56 1.12 1.52 -24.91
C SER A 56 2.29 0.91 -25.70
N SER A 57 2.77 1.58 -26.74
CA SER A 57 3.99 1.23 -27.49
C SER A 57 5.21 2.04 -27.06
N GLY A 58 5.04 2.98 -26.12
CA GLY A 58 6.10 3.85 -25.63
C GLY A 58 7.01 3.14 -24.63
N THR A 59 8.29 3.49 -24.69
CA THR A 59 9.29 3.06 -23.69
C THR A 59 10.17 4.24 -23.33
N LEU A 60 10.14 4.64 -22.05
CA LEU A 60 11.14 5.54 -21.48
C LEU A 60 12.17 4.70 -20.73
N ASN A 61 13.39 4.55 -21.27
CA ASN A 61 14.47 3.80 -20.62
C ASN A 61 15.65 4.73 -20.33
N VAL A 62 15.78 5.13 -19.07
CA VAL A 62 16.84 6.01 -18.59
C VAL A 62 17.91 5.19 -17.88
N SER A 63 19.18 5.53 -18.08
CA SER A 63 20.34 4.85 -17.47
C SER A 63 21.13 5.79 -16.54
N GLY A 64 22.13 5.22 -15.87
CA GLY A 64 22.96 5.95 -14.92
C GLY A 64 22.21 6.32 -13.64
N SER A 65 22.55 7.46 -13.04
CA SER A 65 21.95 7.90 -11.76
C SER A 65 20.77 8.86 -11.94
N SER A 66 20.39 9.19 -13.18
CA SER A 66 19.29 10.12 -13.44
C SER A 66 17.94 9.50 -13.10
N VAL A 67 17.03 10.28 -12.50
CA VAL A 67 15.64 9.89 -12.30
C VAL A 67 14.92 9.89 -13.65
N ALA A 68 14.15 8.85 -13.96
CA ALA A 68 13.46 8.79 -15.25
C ALA A 68 12.39 9.88 -15.38
N VAL A 69 11.61 10.14 -14.32
CA VAL A 69 10.65 11.24 -14.24
C VAL A 69 10.79 11.95 -12.90
N THR A 70 11.38 13.15 -12.93
CA THR A 70 11.47 14.02 -11.75
C THR A 70 10.22 14.89 -11.67
N VAL A 71 9.56 14.91 -10.50
CA VAL A 71 8.41 15.77 -10.24
C VAL A 71 8.85 16.93 -9.35
N THR A 72 8.62 18.16 -9.82
CA THR A 72 9.06 19.40 -9.14
C THR A 72 7.91 20.37 -8.86
N GLY A 73 6.68 20.03 -9.29
CA GLY A 73 5.55 20.95 -9.12
C GLY A 73 4.25 20.24 -8.74
N ASN A 74 3.41 20.98 -8.02
CA ASN A 74 2.12 20.51 -7.53
C ASN A 74 1.14 20.16 -8.67
N ASN A 75 0.22 19.25 -8.39
CA ASN A 75 -0.83 18.82 -9.33
C ASN A 75 -0.28 18.25 -10.65
N ALA A 76 0.92 17.68 -10.63
CA ALA A 76 1.46 16.95 -11.77
C ALA A 76 0.81 15.58 -11.90
N SER A 77 0.86 14.99 -13.10
CA SER A 77 0.38 13.63 -13.33
C SER A 77 1.31 12.84 -14.24
N VAL A 78 1.41 11.52 -13.99
CA VAL A 78 2.11 10.55 -14.84
C VAL A 78 1.14 9.46 -15.22
N THR A 79 0.98 9.19 -16.52
CA THR A 79 0.23 8.05 -17.03
C THR A 79 1.16 7.18 -17.86
N ASN A 80 1.37 5.95 -17.40
CA ASN A 80 2.15 4.94 -18.10
C ASN A 80 1.23 3.84 -18.61
N LEU A 81 1.15 3.68 -19.92
CA LEU A 81 0.47 2.56 -20.58
C LEU A 81 1.47 1.59 -21.27
N GLY A 82 2.76 1.97 -21.31
CA GLY A 82 3.86 1.19 -21.86
C GLY A 82 4.89 0.84 -20.80
N SER A 83 6.12 1.31 -20.96
CA SER A 83 7.20 1.01 -20.00
C SER A 83 7.98 2.28 -19.61
N ILE A 84 8.20 2.45 -18.30
CA ILE A 84 9.17 3.39 -17.75
C ILE A 84 10.22 2.58 -16.99
N ILE A 85 11.46 2.58 -17.49
CA ILE A 85 12.55 1.76 -16.98
C ILE A 85 13.69 2.68 -16.54
N GLN A 86 14.21 2.46 -15.36
CA GLN A 86 15.50 3.00 -14.94
C GLN A 86 16.48 1.84 -14.81
N SER A 87 17.44 1.77 -15.76
CA SER A 87 18.36 0.64 -15.90
C SER A 87 19.71 0.84 -15.17
N GLY A 88 19.87 1.91 -14.42
CA GLY A 88 21.03 2.19 -13.57
C GLY A 88 20.65 2.36 -12.10
N THR A 89 21.20 3.38 -11.44
CA THR A 89 21.02 3.62 -9.99
C THR A 89 20.01 4.72 -9.65
N GLY A 90 19.33 5.27 -10.64
CA GLY A 90 18.29 6.28 -10.43
C GLY A 90 16.92 5.66 -10.12
N ARG A 91 15.96 6.47 -9.73
CA ARG A 91 14.56 6.09 -9.49
C ARG A 91 13.73 6.25 -10.75
N VAL A 92 12.61 5.54 -10.83
CA VAL A 92 11.68 5.73 -11.95
C VAL A 92 10.93 7.04 -11.81
N ILE A 93 10.27 7.27 -10.68
CA ILE A 93 9.61 8.55 -10.37
C ILE A 93 10.11 9.05 -9.02
N ARG A 94 10.45 10.33 -8.93
CA ARG A 94 10.90 10.93 -7.69
C ARG A 94 10.41 12.35 -7.50
N ASP A 95 9.95 12.66 -6.28
CA ASP A 95 9.84 13.99 -5.72
C ASP A 95 10.86 14.21 -4.61
N ASN A 96 11.61 15.34 -4.67
CA ASN A 96 12.54 15.78 -3.64
C ASN A 96 12.13 17.16 -3.06
N THR A 97 10.96 17.67 -3.40
CA THR A 97 10.53 19.06 -3.08
C THR A 97 9.33 19.10 -2.15
N GLY A 98 8.57 18.01 -2.06
CA GLY A 98 7.33 17.97 -1.28
C GLY A 98 6.14 18.41 -2.11
N VAL A 99 5.94 17.80 -3.29
CA VAL A 99 4.81 18.16 -4.16
C VAL A 99 3.49 17.65 -3.61
N THR A 100 2.43 18.40 -3.85
CA THR A 100 1.06 18.03 -3.49
C THR A 100 0.22 17.77 -4.73
N GLY A 101 -0.74 16.84 -4.62
CA GLY A 101 -1.66 16.52 -5.72
C GLY A 101 -1.04 15.73 -6.87
N LEU A 102 0.07 15.02 -6.64
CA LEU A 102 0.63 14.12 -7.66
C LEU A 102 -0.30 12.93 -7.88
N VAL A 103 -0.58 12.62 -9.16
CA VAL A 103 -1.29 11.40 -9.55
C VAL A 103 -0.40 10.57 -10.46
N VAL A 104 -0.17 9.32 -10.09
CA VAL A 104 0.57 8.35 -10.90
C VAL A 104 -0.38 7.21 -11.28
N THR A 105 -0.52 6.93 -12.56
CA THR A 105 -1.31 5.80 -13.07
C THR A 105 -0.44 4.90 -13.92
N ASN A 106 -0.34 3.63 -13.55
CA ASN A 106 0.40 2.59 -14.26
C ASN A 106 -0.56 1.53 -14.78
N GLY A 107 -0.75 1.47 -16.08
CA GLY A 107 -1.75 0.63 -16.73
C GLY A 107 -3.17 1.21 -16.70
N SER A 108 -4.13 0.36 -16.95
CA SER A 108 -5.56 0.67 -16.89
C SER A 108 -6.37 -0.62 -16.70
N THR A 109 -7.67 -0.51 -16.53
CA THR A 109 -8.57 -1.68 -16.45
C THR A 109 -8.52 -2.59 -17.68
N THR A 110 -8.04 -2.10 -18.82
CA THR A 110 -7.89 -2.86 -20.08
C THR A 110 -6.42 -3.08 -20.47
N ASN A 111 -5.47 -2.56 -19.69
CA ASN A 111 -4.04 -2.71 -19.94
C ASN A 111 -3.29 -2.95 -18.63
N SER A 112 -3.07 -4.21 -18.31
CA SER A 112 -2.28 -4.66 -17.15
C SER A 112 -0.80 -4.94 -17.49
N THR A 113 -0.35 -4.71 -18.72
CA THR A 113 1.03 -4.99 -19.14
C THR A 113 1.98 -3.80 -18.93
N ALA A 114 1.47 -2.65 -18.50
CA ALA A 114 2.27 -1.48 -18.21
C ALA A 114 3.32 -1.77 -17.11
N LEU A 115 4.55 -1.31 -17.34
CA LEU A 115 5.69 -1.60 -16.47
C LEU A 115 6.35 -0.32 -16.00
N MET A 116 6.59 -0.20 -14.71
CA MET A 116 7.57 0.70 -14.10
C MET A 116 8.63 -0.15 -13.40
N GLN A 117 9.91 -0.01 -13.78
CA GLN A 117 10.97 -0.86 -13.25
C GLN A 117 12.24 -0.07 -12.96
N SER A 118 12.81 -0.28 -11.78
CA SER A 118 14.14 0.18 -11.39
C SER A 118 15.11 -0.99 -11.28
N ALA A 119 16.36 -0.78 -11.71
CA ALA A 119 17.41 -1.77 -11.56
C ALA A 119 18.02 -1.74 -10.15
N ASP A 120 18.24 -0.55 -9.58
CA ASP A 120 18.98 -0.40 -8.31
C ASP A 120 18.47 0.82 -7.50
N ALA A 121 17.17 1.03 -7.43
CA ALA A 121 16.55 2.12 -6.67
C ALA A 121 15.07 1.84 -6.41
N ASP A 122 14.41 2.73 -5.65
CA ASP A 122 12.97 2.73 -5.55
C ASP A 122 12.32 2.96 -6.92
N VAL A 123 11.17 2.35 -7.14
CA VAL A 123 10.41 2.67 -8.36
C VAL A 123 9.75 4.03 -8.21
N ILE A 124 8.97 4.26 -7.16
CA ILE A 124 8.37 5.57 -6.87
C ILE A 124 8.80 6.02 -5.48
N GLN A 125 9.45 7.19 -5.39
CA GLN A 125 9.86 7.77 -4.12
C GLN A 125 9.33 9.19 -3.94
N MET A 126 8.61 9.41 -2.83
CA MET A 126 8.26 10.72 -2.31
C MET A 126 9.16 11.03 -1.11
N ASN A 127 10.18 11.89 -1.30
CA ASN A 127 11.29 12.05 -0.35
C ASN A 127 11.20 13.32 0.49
N LYS A 128 10.05 13.97 0.56
CA LYS A 128 9.81 15.19 1.33
C LYS A 128 8.39 15.26 1.85
N SER A 129 8.22 16.08 2.90
CA SER A 129 6.95 16.45 3.51
C SER A 129 6.88 17.99 3.63
N PRO A 130 5.69 18.62 3.49
CA PRO A 130 4.42 17.94 3.16
C PRO A 130 4.37 17.46 1.72
N ALA A 131 3.68 16.36 1.48
CA ALA A 131 3.45 15.87 0.12
C ALA A 131 2.09 15.18 0.03
N SER A 132 1.53 15.10 -1.18
CA SER A 132 0.38 14.24 -1.41
C SER A 132 0.45 13.56 -2.77
N VAL A 133 0.14 12.26 -2.77
CA VAL A 133 0.25 11.40 -3.92
C VAL A 133 -0.88 10.37 -3.95
N VAL A 134 -1.40 10.10 -5.14
CA VAL A 134 -2.28 8.97 -5.42
C VAL A 134 -1.60 8.10 -6.49
N LEU A 135 -1.28 6.86 -6.12
CA LEU A 135 -0.83 5.83 -7.06
C LEU A 135 -2.00 4.93 -7.42
N ASN A 136 -2.27 4.79 -8.71
CA ASN A 136 -3.22 3.84 -9.29
C ASN A 136 -2.44 2.81 -10.12
N ASN A 137 -2.24 1.60 -9.61
CA ASN A 137 -1.51 0.54 -10.28
C ASN A 137 -2.43 -0.56 -10.79
N TYR A 138 -2.46 -0.75 -12.11
CA TYR A 138 -3.11 -1.86 -12.82
C TYR A 138 -2.08 -2.81 -13.45
N GLY A 139 -0.82 -2.36 -13.58
CA GLY A 139 0.30 -3.08 -14.18
C GLY A 139 1.33 -3.53 -13.14
N SER A 140 2.61 -3.39 -13.44
CA SER A 140 3.68 -3.81 -12.55
C SER A 140 4.60 -2.65 -12.17
N LEU A 141 4.88 -2.50 -10.88
CA LEU A 141 5.98 -1.75 -10.32
C LEU A 141 6.99 -2.73 -9.74
N VAL A 142 8.23 -2.74 -10.24
CA VAL A 142 9.24 -3.75 -9.87
C VAL A 142 10.58 -3.09 -9.56
N SER A 143 11.04 -3.21 -8.31
CA SER A 143 12.42 -2.96 -7.93
C SER A 143 13.22 -4.26 -8.03
N LEU A 144 14.27 -4.27 -8.83
CA LEU A 144 15.15 -5.41 -9.07
C LEU A 144 16.36 -5.43 -8.15
N ASN A 145 16.55 -4.40 -7.32
CA ASN A 145 17.69 -4.32 -6.41
C ASN A 145 17.78 -5.56 -5.52
N THR A 146 18.98 -6.14 -5.41
CA THR A 146 19.27 -7.33 -4.60
C THR A 146 20.20 -7.04 -3.42
N SER A 147 20.52 -5.78 -3.16
CA SER A 147 21.33 -5.38 -2.01
C SER A 147 20.49 -5.32 -0.75
N ALA A 148 21.03 -5.78 0.37
CA ALA A 148 20.38 -5.72 1.69
C ALA A 148 20.01 -4.28 2.04
N GLY A 149 18.80 -4.08 2.59
CA GLY A 149 18.26 -2.75 2.86
C GLY A 149 17.89 -1.96 1.61
N GLY A 150 17.67 -2.69 0.52
CA GLY A 150 17.43 -2.24 -0.84
C GLY A 150 16.31 -1.26 -1.07
N ASN A 151 15.72 -1.34 -2.25
CA ASN A 151 14.87 -0.27 -2.74
C ASN A 151 13.45 -0.76 -2.99
N GLN A 152 12.47 0.01 -2.58
CA GLN A 152 11.07 -0.31 -2.54
C GLN A 152 10.41 -0.19 -3.93
N ALA A 153 9.28 -0.90 -4.14
CA ALA A 153 8.40 -0.57 -5.26
C ALA A 153 7.73 0.79 -5.02
N VAL A 154 7.34 1.09 -3.78
CA VAL A 154 6.73 2.36 -3.37
C VAL A 154 7.33 2.81 -2.05
N ASP A 155 8.02 3.96 -2.06
CA ASP A 155 8.57 4.60 -0.86
C ASP A 155 7.93 5.97 -0.63
N PHE A 156 6.96 6.02 0.28
CA PHE A 156 6.31 7.24 0.77
C PHE A 156 6.65 7.53 2.24
N ASN A 157 7.64 6.82 2.80
CA ASN A 157 8.00 6.90 4.20
C ASN A 157 8.28 8.33 4.70
N ALA A 158 8.83 9.19 3.86
CA ALA A 158 9.13 10.58 4.23
C ALA A 158 7.91 11.51 4.33
N ILE A 159 6.71 11.05 3.95
CA ILE A 159 5.49 11.86 4.05
C ILE A 159 5.00 11.84 5.50
N ALA A 160 5.34 12.89 6.26
CA ALA A 160 4.89 13.10 7.63
C ALA A 160 3.58 13.92 7.70
N SER A 161 3.16 14.56 6.61
CA SER A 161 1.89 15.28 6.49
C SER A 161 1.45 15.36 5.03
N GLY A 162 0.14 15.34 4.82
CA GLY A 162 -0.47 15.23 3.50
C GLY A 162 -1.14 13.87 3.29
N ALA A 163 -1.76 13.68 2.13
CA ALA A 163 -2.44 12.43 1.80
C ALA A 163 -1.56 11.55 0.90
N ASN A 164 -1.39 10.29 1.27
CA ASN A 164 -0.70 9.32 0.42
C ASN A 164 -1.56 8.07 0.28
N VAL A 165 -1.86 7.70 -0.97
CA VAL A 165 -2.76 6.60 -1.30
C VAL A 165 -2.11 5.70 -2.34
N VAL A 166 -2.09 4.42 -2.05
CA VAL A 166 -1.67 3.35 -2.97
C VAL A 166 -2.89 2.49 -3.29
N ASN A 167 -3.34 2.53 -4.54
CA ASN A 167 -4.37 1.64 -5.07
C ASN A 167 -3.69 0.60 -5.98
N ASN A 168 -3.59 -0.64 -5.53
CA ASN A 168 -3.09 -1.75 -6.31
C ASN A 168 -4.27 -2.61 -6.77
N TYR A 169 -4.73 -2.37 -7.99
CA TYR A 169 -5.93 -3.01 -8.53
C TYR A 169 -5.72 -4.48 -8.90
N ALA A 170 -6.79 -5.20 -9.17
CA ALA A 170 -6.75 -6.60 -9.57
C ALA A 170 -5.84 -6.81 -10.79
N GLY A 171 -4.91 -7.75 -10.69
CA GLY A 171 -3.84 -7.98 -11.67
C GLY A 171 -2.62 -7.08 -11.50
N GLY A 172 -2.69 -6.04 -10.67
CA GLY A 172 -1.54 -5.17 -10.37
C GLY A 172 -0.51 -5.86 -9.49
N LEU A 173 0.76 -5.59 -9.74
CA LEU A 173 1.91 -6.09 -8.98
C LEU A 173 2.74 -4.91 -8.45
N LEU A 174 2.97 -4.90 -7.13
CA LEU A 174 3.99 -4.09 -6.48
C LEU A 174 5.04 -5.05 -5.93
N LYS A 175 6.28 -5.00 -6.45
CA LYS A 175 7.31 -5.97 -6.10
C LYS A 175 8.63 -5.29 -5.75
N ALA A 176 9.19 -5.63 -4.59
CA ALA A 176 10.59 -5.43 -4.27
C ALA A 176 11.31 -6.78 -4.26
N THR A 177 12.57 -6.82 -4.73
CA THR A 177 13.37 -8.05 -4.69
C THR A 177 14.02 -8.22 -3.33
N GLU A 178 14.64 -7.18 -2.79
CA GLU A 178 15.39 -7.23 -1.52
C GLU A 178 15.06 -6.01 -0.66
N ALA A 179 13.79 -5.73 -0.46
CA ALA A 179 13.33 -4.65 0.41
C ALA A 179 11.84 -4.85 0.71
N ASP A 180 11.27 -3.97 1.54
CA ASP A 180 9.84 -3.88 1.69
C ASP A 180 9.23 -3.45 0.35
N SER A 181 8.08 -4.01 0.02
CA SER A 181 7.47 -3.64 -1.25
C SER A 181 6.84 -2.25 -1.18
N VAL A 182 6.13 -1.93 -0.09
CA VAL A 182 5.44 -0.66 0.10
C VAL A 182 5.75 -0.08 1.46
N ARG A 183 6.24 1.16 1.49
CA ARG A 183 6.37 2.00 2.70
C ARG A 183 5.39 3.17 2.62
N PRO A 184 4.21 3.11 3.24
CA PRO A 184 3.30 4.24 3.31
C PRO A 184 3.83 5.27 4.34
N GLY A 185 3.52 6.56 4.11
CA GLY A 185 3.79 7.61 5.07
C GLY A 185 2.71 7.71 6.16
N VAL A 186 2.81 8.75 7.00
CA VAL A 186 1.80 9.03 8.04
C VAL A 186 0.41 9.18 7.41
N ASN A 187 -0.60 8.56 8.04
CA ASN A 187 -1.98 8.48 7.56
C ASN A 187 -2.10 7.90 6.14
N GLY A 188 -1.12 7.09 5.72
CA GLY A 188 -1.13 6.46 4.41
C GLY A 188 -2.26 5.44 4.25
N VAL A 189 -2.80 5.34 3.04
CA VAL A 189 -3.84 4.38 2.69
C VAL A 189 -3.32 3.41 1.64
N VAL A 190 -3.39 2.11 1.92
CA VAL A 190 -3.03 1.05 0.97
C VAL A 190 -4.27 0.21 0.69
N ASN A 191 -4.78 0.29 -0.54
CA ASN A 191 -5.88 -0.54 -1.03
C ASN A 191 -5.31 -1.58 -2.00
N ASN A 192 -5.36 -2.86 -1.63
CA ASN A 192 -4.81 -3.95 -2.42
C ASN A 192 -5.87 -4.94 -2.87
N TRP A 193 -6.06 -5.04 -4.18
CA TRP A 193 -6.83 -6.10 -4.86
C TRP A 193 -5.93 -6.99 -5.72
N GLY A 194 -4.65 -6.63 -5.86
CA GLY A 194 -3.62 -7.31 -6.64
C GLY A 194 -2.61 -8.04 -5.76
N THR A 195 -1.34 -7.91 -6.08
CA THR A 195 -0.23 -8.54 -5.35
C THR A 195 0.77 -7.48 -4.88
N ILE A 196 1.08 -7.49 -3.60
CA ILE A 196 2.19 -6.78 -2.97
C ILE A 196 3.19 -7.83 -2.49
N LEU A 197 4.43 -7.79 -2.97
CA LEU A 197 5.39 -8.88 -2.81
C LEU A 197 6.80 -8.38 -2.52
N SER A 198 7.38 -8.81 -1.41
CA SER A 198 8.82 -8.83 -1.18
C SER A 198 9.34 -10.27 -1.30
N VAL A 199 10.50 -10.47 -1.96
CA VAL A 199 10.90 -11.81 -2.44
C VAL A 199 12.04 -12.42 -1.64
N THR A 200 13.05 -11.64 -1.26
CA THR A 200 14.30 -12.17 -0.73
C THR A 200 14.62 -11.57 0.63
N THR A 201 15.15 -12.37 1.55
CA THR A 201 15.64 -11.91 2.84
C THR A 201 17.15 -12.05 2.90
N THR A 202 17.91 -11.05 2.48
CA THR A 202 19.34 -10.96 2.79
C THR A 202 19.62 -9.93 3.89
N GLY A 203 18.61 -9.14 4.28
CA GLY A 203 18.69 -8.09 5.29
C GLY A 203 17.47 -8.03 6.21
N ALA A 204 17.40 -6.97 7.02
CA ALA A 204 16.34 -6.74 7.99
C ALA A 204 15.01 -6.26 7.37
N SER A 205 15.03 -5.76 6.14
CA SER A 205 13.85 -5.25 5.44
C SER A 205 13.51 -6.18 4.29
N SER A 206 12.33 -6.79 4.31
CA SER A 206 11.81 -7.63 3.22
C SER A 206 10.35 -7.94 3.48
N ASP A 207 9.61 -6.90 3.85
CA ASP A 207 8.22 -7.02 4.25
C ASP A 207 7.28 -6.68 3.09
N GLY A 208 6.07 -7.19 3.10
CA GLY A 208 5.08 -6.84 2.09
C GLY A 208 4.73 -5.36 2.19
N ILE A 209 4.30 -4.93 3.37
CA ILE A 209 4.06 -3.52 3.72
C ILE A 209 4.80 -3.22 5.01
N ASP A 210 5.62 -2.18 5.01
CA ASP A 210 6.29 -1.70 6.21
C ASP A 210 5.85 -0.27 6.53
N GLY A 211 5.09 -0.12 7.61
CA GLY A 211 4.66 1.17 8.14
C GLY A 211 5.79 1.99 8.74
N GLN A 212 6.96 1.37 9.01
CA GLN A 212 8.02 2.00 9.79
C GLN A 212 7.43 2.56 11.09
N SER A 213 7.87 3.74 11.51
CA SER A 213 7.28 4.44 12.65
C SER A 213 6.13 5.39 12.27
N ASN A 214 5.58 5.30 11.07
CA ASN A 214 4.44 6.12 10.64
C ASN A 214 3.14 5.60 11.25
N SER A 215 2.34 6.51 11.78
CA SER A 215 1.07 6.22 12.44
C SER A 215 -0.14 6.59 11.57
N GLY A 216 -1.30 6.04 11.90
CA GLY A 216 -2.56 6.34 11.21
C GLY A 216 -2.75 5.61 9.88
N ILE A 217 -1.91 4.61 9.59
CA ILE A 217 -1.98 3.86 8.33
C ILE A 217 -3.25 3.02 8.28
N VAL A 218 -3.86 2.97 7.10
CA VAL A 218 -5.04 2.13 6.80
C VAL A 218 -4.70 1.17 5.65
N VAL A 219 -4.87 -0.12 5.89
CA VAL A 219 -4.69 -1.17 4.89
C VAL A 219 -6.01 -1.88 4.64
N TYR A 220 -6.46 -1.89 3.39
CA TYR A 220 -7.52 -2.75 2.90
C TYR A 220 -6.92 -3.80 1.96
N ASN A 221 -7.12 -5.09 2.27
CA ASN A 221 -6.57 -6.19 1.48
C ASN A 221 -7.67 -7.15 1.02
N ALA A 222 -7.82 -7.29 -0.30
CA ALA A 222 -8.64 -8.28 -0.98
C ALA A 222 -7.80 -9.15 -1.94
N GLY A 223 -6.46 -8.94 -1.97
CA GLY A 223 -5.49 -9.65 -2.78
C GLY A 223 -4.43 -10.35 -1.93
N LEU A 224 -3.19 -10.36 -2.40
CA LEU A 224 -2.05 -10.92 -1.70
C LEU A 224 -1.13 -9.80 -1.19
N VAL A 225 -0.81 -9.83 0.10
CA VAL A 225 0.33 -9.12 0.71
C VAL A 225 1.28 -10.17 1.26
N GLN A 226 2.48 -10.24 0.72
CA GLN A 226 3.48 -11.24 1.10
C GLN A 226 4.84 -10.60 1.28
N GLY A 227 5.42 -10.79 2.46
CA GLY A 227 6.80 -10.46 2.75
C GLY A 227 7.67 -11.72 2.73
N ALA A 228 8.90 -11.59 2.29
CA ALA A 228 9.88 -12.64 2.50
C ALA A 228 10.21 -12.80 4.01
N ARG A 229 10.03 -11.74 4.79
CA ARG A 229 10.03 -11.75 6.25
C ARG A 229 8.59 -11.65 6.76
N HIS A 230 8.06 -10.46 7.02
CA HIS A 230 6.70 -10.27 7.52
C HIS A 230 5.72 -9.84 6.41
N GLY A 231 4.44 -10.18 6.57
CA GLY A 231 3.41 -9.72 5.66
C GLY A 231 3.22 -8.20 5.77
N ILE A 232 2.88 -7.72 6.96
CA ILE A 232 2.78 -6.30 7.30
C ILE A 232 3.51 -6.06 8.61
N THR A 233 4.31 -5.00 8.65
CA THR A 233 5.07 -4.62 9.85
C THR A 233 5.00 -3.12 10.14
N GLY A 234 5.43 -2.75 11.32
CA GLY A 234 5.61 -1.38 11.78
C GLY A 234 6.11 -1.34 13.20
N GLU A 235 6.56 -0.17 13.64
CA GLU A 235 7.14 -0.01 14.97
C GLU A 235 6.69 1.28 15.64
N GLN A 236 6.68 1.29 16.96
CA GLN A 236 6.49 2.51 17.72
C GLN A 236 7.83 3.25 17.86
N ALA A 237 7.92 4.49 17.31
CA ALA A 237 9.16 5.28 17.29
C ALA A 237 9.75 5.58 18.68
N SER A 238 8.90 5.75 19.69
CA SER A 238 9.33 6.01 21.08
C SER A 238 8.19 5.79 22.07
N ALA A 239 8.52 5.71 23.34
CA ALA A 239 7.55 5.54 24.44
C ALA A 239 6.49 6.66 24.55
N SER A 240 6.73 7.81 23.96
CA SER A 240 5.79 8.96 23.95
C SER A 240 5.02 9.14 22.64
N THR A 241 5.28 8.28 21.65
CA THR A 241 4.69 8.41 20.31
C THR A 241 3.59 7.38 20.13
N ALA A 242 2.38 7.82 19.78
CA ALA A 242 1.31 6.91 19.38
C ALA A 242 1.64 6.25 18.04
N HIS A 243 1.38 4.95 17.93
CA HIS A 243 1.50 4.21 16.68
C HIS A 243 0.20 3.43 16.45
N THR A 244 -0.48 3.73 15.34
CA THR A 244 -1.77 3.10 15.03
C THR A 244 -1.81 2.61 13.60
N MET A 245 -2.41 1.44 13.40
CA MET A 245 -2.73 0.91 12.07
C MET A 245 -4.08 0.22 12.10
N LEU A 246 -4.86 0.43 11.04
CA LEU A 246 -6.12 -0.28 10.79
C LEU A 246 -5.93 -1.23 9.61
N ILE A 247 -6.14 -2.52 9.82
CA ILE A 247 -5.99 -3.57 8.80
C ILE A 247 -7.33 -4.25 8.60
N THR A 248 -7.87 -4.18 7.38
CA THR A 248 -9.06 -4.91 6.96
C THR A 248 -8.66 -5.92 5.90
N ASN A 249 -8.68 -7.21 6.25
CA ASN A 249 -8.39 -8.33 5.34
C ASN A 249 -9.69 -9.06 5.01
N VAL A 250 -10.24 -8.81 3.83
CA VAL A 250 -11.55 -9.36 3.47
C VAL A 250 -11.46 -10.79 2.98
N THR A 251 -12.60 -11.44 2.77
CA THR A 251 -12.68 -12.79 2.23
C THR A 251 -11.89 -12.94 0.93
N GLY A 252 -11.00 -13.92 0.89
CA GLY A 252 -10.06 -14.15 -0.23
C GLY A 252 -8.74 -13.39 -0.11
N GLY A 253 -8.66 -12.37 0.74
CA GLY A 253 -7.40 -11.65 1.01
C GLY A 253 -6.43 -12.53 1.81
N ILE A 254 -5.16 -12.45 1.46
CA ILE A 254 -4.07 -13.19 2.14
C ILE A 254 -3.00 -12.18 2.56
N ILE A 255 -2.63 -12.24 3.84
CA ILE A 255 -1.48 -11.54 4.40
C ILE A 255 -0.54 -12.60 4.96
N ARG A 256 0.72 -12.65 4.50
CA ARG A 256 1.65 -13.68 4.97
C ARG A 256 3.10 -13.22 5.06
N GLY A 257 3.80 -13.72 6.08
CA GLY A 257 5.26 -13.75 6.14
C GLY A 257 5.79 -15.11 5.71
N ASP A 258 6.85 -15.14 4.89
CA ASP A 258 7.46 -16.41 4.44
C ASP A 258 8.54 -16.91 5.41
N ASN A 259 9.17 -16.01 6.16
CA ASN A 259 10.09 -16.35 7.25
C ASN A 259 9.93 -15.33 8.41
N GLY A 260 8.72 -15.16 8.88
CA GLY A 260 8.31 -14.24 9.92
C GLY A 260 6.81 -14.21 10.08
N SER A 261 6.29 -13.24 10.79
CA SER A 261 4.89 -13.15 11.15
C SER A 261 4.01 -12.66 9.99
N GLY A 262 2.74 -13.03 9.99
CA GLY A 262 1.76 -12.42 9.09
C GLY A 262 1.63 -10.92 9.35
N LEU A 263 1.47 -10.56 10.62
CA LEU A 263 1.56 -9.19 11.13
C LEU A 263 2.64 -9.14 12.22
N ASN A 264 3.53 -8.12 12.17
CA ASN A 264 4.55 -7.91 13.19
C ASN A 264 4.63 -6.42 13.56
N PHE A 265 4.40 -6.10 14.84
CA PHE A 265 4.40 -4.71 15.31
C PHE A 265 5.17 -4.57 16.60
N ASP A 266 6.36 -3.99 16.53
CA ASP A 266 7.21 -3.74 17.66
C ASP A 266 6.77 -2.50 18.44
N ALA A 267 6.78 -2.59 19.78
CA ALA A 267 6.38 -1.48 20.65
C ALA A 267 7.34 -1.29 21.82
N VAL A 268 7.43 -0.04 22.27
CA VAL A 268 8.14 0.32 23.51
C VAL A 268 7.20 0.53 24.69
N ASN A 269 5.91 0.73 24.44
CA ASN A 269 4.86 0.81 25.47
C ASN A 269 3.45 0.66 24.87
N GLY A 270 2.41 0.81 25.72
CA GLY A 270 1.00 0.64 25.37
C GLY A 270 0.37 1.74 24.50
N LEU A 271 1.11 2.69 23.91
CA LEU A 271 0.58 3.68 22.97
C LEU A 271 0.50 3.13 21.53
N GLN A 272 0.97 1.92 21.29
CA GLN A 272 0.71 1.22 20.04
C GLN A 272 -0.67 0.57 20.09
N ILE A 273 -1.51 0.85 19.08
CA ILE A 273 -2.84 0.26 18.95
C ILE A 273 -3.04 -0.20 17.50
N ILE A 274 -3.06 -1.50 17.30
CA ILE A 274 -3.32 -2.11 16.00
C ILE A 274 -4.75 -2.66 16.00
N THR A 275 -5.52 -2.35 14.97
CA THR A 275 -6.88 -2.86 14.78
C THR A 275 -6.94 -3.75 13.56
N VAL A 276 -7.43 -4.98 13.73
CA VAL A 276 -7.50 -6.00 12.69
C VAL A 276 -8.92 -6.49 12.53
N ASP A 277 -9.47 -6.38 11.33
CA ASP A 277 -10.73 -7.00 10.91
C ASP A 277 -10.42 -8.03 9.82
N ASN A 278 -10.46 -9.33 10.17
CA ASN A 278 -10.05 -10.42 9.29
C ASN A 278 -11.21 -11.32 8.91
N ALA A 279 -11.48 -11.42 7.62
CA ALA A 279 -12.35 -12.43 7.01
C ALA A 279 -11.60 -13.30 5.97
N GLY A 280 -10.31 -13.00 5.75
CA GLY A 280 -9.38 -13.73 4.89
C GLY A 280 -8.40 -14.59 5.67
N SER A 281 -7.14 -14.62 5.24
CA SER A 281 -6.09 -15.39 5.92
C SER A 281 -4.92 -14.50 6.33
N ILE A 282 -4.48 -14.61 7.58
CA ILE A 282 -3.27 -14.00 8.12
C ILE A 282 -2.36 -15.15 8.58
N ILE A 283 -1.17 -15.27 7.97
CA ILE A 283 -0.33 -16.45 8.10
C ILE A 283 1.12 -16.03 8.37
N GLY A 284 1.67 -16.47 9.50
CA GLY A 284 3.10 -16.44 9.75
C GLY A 284 3.76 -17.76 9.37
N ASN A 285 5.07 -17.77 9.16
CA ASN A 285 5.86 -18.94 8.83
C ASN A 285 7.30 -18.75 9.33
N GLY A 286 7.58 -19.14 10.56
CA GLY A 286 8.92 -19.09 11.13
C GLY A 286 9.79 -20.26 10.61
N ILE A 287 10.83 -19.96 9.83
CA ILE A 287 11.82 -20.94 9.36
C ILE A 287 13.11 -20.85 10.19
N THR A 288 13.60 -19.63 10.38
CA THR A 288 14.87 -19.37 11.13
C THR A 288 14.63 -18.57 12.41
N GLY A 289 13.40 -18.16 12.68
CA GLY A 289 12.97 -17.39 13.83
C GLY A 289 11.47 -17.56 14.04
N ASP A 290 10.92 -16.71 14.86
CA ASP A 290 9.51 -16.68 15.16
C ASP A 290 8.66 -16.27 13.95
N GLY A 291 7.46 -16.83 13.83
CA GLY A 291 6.60 -16.60 12.69
C GLY A 291 5.13 -16.74 13.05
N ASP A 292 4.63 -15.80 13.85
CA ASP A 292 3.26 -15.78 14.31
C ASP A 292 2.26 -15.42 13.22
N GLY A 293 1.02 -15.82 13.39
CA GLY A 293 -0.05 -15.26 12.60
C GLY A 293 -0.13 -13.75 12.83
N VAL A 294 -0.21 -13.35 14.09
CA VAL A 294 -0.19 -11.95 14.55
C VAL A 294 0.76 -11.83 15.73
N ASP A 295 1.77 -10.98 15.62
CA ASP A 295 2.71 -10.61 16.68
C ASP A 295 2.62 -9.08 16.89
N VAL A 296 2.18 -8.66 18.07
CA VAL A 296 2.00 -7.24 18.42
C VAL A 296 2.44 -7.00 19.86
N ASP A 297 3.56 -6.33 20.07
CA ASP A 297 4.04 -5.98 21.40
C ASP A 297 3.11 -5.05 22.16
N GLY A 298 2.38 -4.20 21.43
CA GLY A 298 1.42 -3.24 21.99
C GLY A 298 0.02 -3.82 22.19
N VAL A 299 -0.99 -2.95 22.03
CA VAL A 299 -2.39 -3.30 22.13
C VAL A 299 -2.94 -3.66 20.75
N VAL A 300 -3.62 -4.80 20.66
CA VAL A 300 -4.34 -5.18 19.45
C VAL A 300 -5.82 -5.39 19.70
N ASN A 301 -6.67 -4.95 18.75
CA ASN A 301 -8.09 -5.25 18.73
C ASN A 301 -8.39 -6.08 17.48
N ILE A 302 -8.57 -7.39 17.66
CA ILE A 302 -8.82 -8.35 16.58
C ILE A 302 -10.29 -8.72 16.53
N THR A 303 -10.88 -8.61 15.34
CA THR A 303 -12.12 -9.29 14.96
C THR A 303 -11.81 -10.29 13.87
N ASN A 304 -11.69 -11.57 14.22
CA ASN A 304 -11.57 -12.67 13.24
C ASN A 304 -12.97 -13.20 12.94
N ARG A 305 -13.46 -12.88 11.74
CA ARG A 305 -14.83 -13.18 11.33
C ARG A 305 -14.99 -14.66 10.94
N ALA A 306 -16.22 -15.10 10.80
CA ALA A 306 -16.51 -16.45 10.28
C ALA A 306 -15.83 -16.68 8.91
N GLY A 307 -15.06 -17.75 8.80
CA GLY A 307 -14.23 -18.09 7.64
C GLY A 307 -12.85 -17.41 7.61
N GLY A 308 -12.60 -16.45 8.50
CA GLY A 308 -11.26 -15.87 8.69
C GLY A 308 -10.31 -16.88 9.34
N VAL A 309 -9.05 -16.85 8.91
CA VAL A 309 -7.99 -17.72 9.44
C VAL A 309 -6.84 -16.87 9.95
N ILE A 310 -6.40 -17.12 11.18
CA ILE A 310 -5.17 -16.54 11.75
C ILE A 310 -4.34 -17.73 12.26
N ARG A 311 -3.15 -17.92 11.72
CA ARG A 311 -2.31 -19.06 12.09
C ARG A 311 -0.83 -18.85 11.85
N SER A 312 0.01 -19.60 12.55
CA SER A 312 1.36 -19.92 12.08
C SER A 312 1.33 -21.17 11.16
N ALA A 313 2.20 -21.19 10.16
CA ALA A 313 2.42 -22.36 9.32
C ALA A 313 3.36 -23.39 9.98
N ASN A 314 4.30 -22.94 10.84
CA ASN A 314 5.18 -23.77 11.66
C ASN A 314 4.80 -23.60 13.13
N SER A 315 4.83 -24.70 13.89
CA SER A 315 4.48 -24.69 15.32
C SER A 315 5.60 -24.19 16.22
N PHE A 316 6.86 -24.32 15.81
CA PHE A 316 8.00 -23.77 16.51
C PHE A 316 9.24 -23.76 15.60
N SER A 317 10.21 -22.94 15.99
CA SER A 317 11.54 -22.94 15.37
C SER A 317 12.64 -22.92 16.43
N THR A 318 13.86 -23.31 16.07
CA THR A 318 15.05 -23.14 16.90
C THR A 318 15.81 -21.93 16.43
N VAL A 319 16.16 -21.05 17.35
CA VAL A 319 17.03 -19.89 17.12
C VAL A 319 18.33 -20.04 17.92
N ALA A 320 19.35 -19.27 17.59
CA ALA A 320 20.65 -19.34 18.26
C ALA A 320 20.59 -19.15 19.80
N SER A 321 19.56 -18.46 20.29
CA SER A 321 19.34 -18.22 21.72
C SER A 321 18.43 -19.23 22.42
N GLY A 322 17.87 -20.20 21.69
CA GLY A 322 16.96 -21.21 22.29
C GLY A 322 15.84 -21.66 21.36
N LEU A 323 14.69 -21.96 21.95
CA LEU A 323 13.47 -22.32 21.24
C LEU A 323 12.59 -21.09 21.10
N ALA A 324 12.13 -20.80 19.87
CA ALA A 324 11.08 -19.86 19.59
C ALA A 324 9.84 -20.62 19.16
N TYR A 325 8.71 -20.30 19.76
CA TYR A 325 7.43 -20.92 19.45
C TYR A 325 6.63 -19.93 18.60
N SER A 326 6.14 -20.42 17.47
CA SER A 326 5.28 -19.64 16.57
C SER A 326 3.82 -19.89 16.91
N GLU A 327 3.14 -18.85 17.33
CA GLU A 327 1.75 -18.87 17.77
C GLU A 327 0.79 -18.40 16.67
N ALA A 328 -0.50 -18.65 16.83
CA ALA A 328 -1.50 -18.01 15.98
C ALA A 328 -1.58 -16.50 16.30
N ILE A 329 -1.50 -16.15 17.58
CA ILE A 329 -1.58 -14.76 18.06
C ILE A 329 -0.71 -14.62 19.31
N SER A 330 0.26 -13.70 19.25
CA SER A 330 1.12 -13.25 20.34
C SER A 330 0.91 -11.73 20.50
N VAL A 331 0.46 -11.26 21.67
CA VAL A 331 0.10 -9.85 21.82
C VAL A 331 0.34 -9.34 23.24
N GLY A 332 0.73 -8.07 23.38
CA GLY A 332 0.93 -7.40 24.67
C GLY A 332 -0.38 -7.07 25.40
N GLY A 333 -1.51 -7.05 24.72
CA GLY A 333 -2.82 -6.81 25.31
C GLY A 333 -3.90 -6.50 24.28
N GLY A 334 -5.13 -6.23 24.76
CA GLY A 334 -6.25 -5.81 23.91
C GLY A 334 -7.44 -6.74 23.91
N THR A 335 -8.16 -6.83 22.80
CA THR A 335 -9.39 -7.63 22.66
C THR A 335 -9.35 -8.52 21.45
N ILE A 336 -9.77 -9.76 21.60
CA ILE A 336 -9.87 -10.73 20.51
C ILE A 336 -11.30 -11.26 20.47
N THR A 337 -11.99 -11.02 19.36
CA THR A 337 -13.26 -11.64 19.01
C THR A 337 -13.04 -12.62 17.90
N ASN A 338 -13.23 -13.93 18.13
CA ASN A 338 -12.97 -14.97 17.17
C ASN A 338 -14.23 -15.76 16.83
N ALA A 339 -14.63 -15.71 15.56
CA ALA A 339 -15.67 -16.54 14.96
C ALA A 339 -15.12 -17.44 13.81
N GLY A 340 -13.81 -17.35 13.55
CA GLY A 340 -13.08 -18.07 12.54
C GLY A 340 -12.18 -19.18 13.12
N LEU A 341 -11.07 -19.42 12.47
CA LEU A 341 -10.06 -20.42 12.83
C LEU A 341 -8.76 -19.72 13.19
#